data_f339e36434c886f77620e1c2faefe83b
#
_entry.id   f339e36434c886f77620e1c2faefe83b
#
_cell.length_a   1.000
_cell.length_b   1.000
_cell.length_c   1.000
_cell.angle_alpha   90.00
_cell.angle_beta   90.00
_cell.angle_gamma   90.00
#
_symmetry.space_group_name_H-M   'P 1'
#
loop_
_entity.id
_entity.type
_entity.pdbx_description
1 polymer ?
#
loop_
_entity_poly.entity_id
_entity_poly.type
_entity_poly.pdbx_seq_one_letter_code
_entity_poly.pdbx_strand_id
1 'polypeptide(L)'
;MRNISDAKHIICRDGVFYYVRRVPADIAALYSKERFYFSLRTKSRAIACRAASSVSQKLEAYWMGIRLEQLDIPELVAASGVKLHSSDLPTLNDAKELYIQLKGTGKGKTFFQAAERSVRYVSKALGDRTLDQYSSQDAAMFRDWLIAKGLSVVSVKRNFSTIRSIVNLCIRENGLTCRNAFSATYMPQHEERAKRQPIPVENINTIQNSCYEIDDDLRHIVALISDTGMRLAETVGLKLSDIHLDVDVPHVMVQPHPHRHLKTADSERAIPLTGASLWAARRVVAT
;
A
#
# COMPACT_ATOMS: atom_id res chain seq x y z
N MET A 1 -58.15 7.46 11.09
CA MET A 1 -57.15 8.49 10.76
C MET A 1 -55.97 8.34 11.71
N ARG A 2 -54.88 7.71 11.30
CA ARG A 2 -53.66 7.58 12.11
C ARG A 2 -52.84 8.87 11.90
N ASN A 3 -52.64 9.65 12.95
CA ASN A 3 -51.72 10.76 13.01
C ASN A 3 -50.30 10.27 12.64
N ILE A 4 -49.86 10.58 11.42
CA ILE A 4 -48.46 10.40 11.00
C ILE A 4 -47.74 11.58 11.66
N SER A 5 -46.97 11.30 12.71
CA SER A 5 -46.14 12.26 13.42
C SER A 5 -45.29 13.05 12.42
N ASP A 6 -45.32 14.38 12.54
CA ASP A 6 -44.50 15.30 11.74
C ASP A 6 -43.02 14.84 11.80
N ALA A 7 -42.46 14.52 10.62
CA ALA A 7 -41.05 14.16 10.53
C ALA A 7 -40.23 15.40 10.91
N LYS A 8 -39.59 15.34 12.09
CA LYS A 8 -38.70 16.39 12.59
C LYS A 8 -37.55 16.64 11.60
N HIS A 9 -37.19 17.92 11.47
CA HIS A 9 -36.00 18.35 10.71
C HIS A 9 -36.11 18.31 9.18
N ILE A 10 -37.31 18.41 8.62
CA ILE A 10 -37.53 18.49 7.16
C ILE A 10 -38.27 19.79 6.81
N ILE A 11 -37.82 20.47 5.76
CA ILE A 11 -38.53 21.55 5.11
C ILE A 11 -38.67 21.24 3.60
N CYS A 12 -39.75 21.72 2.98
CA CYS A 12 -39.94 21.64 1.53
C CYS A 12 -39.72 23.02 0.93
N ARG A 13 -38.87 23.12 -0.09
CA ARG A 13 -38.65 24.32 -0.87
C ARG A 13 -38.65 23.97 -2.34
N ASP A 14 -39.48 24.66 -3.13
CA ASP A 14 -39.58 24.44 -4.58
C ASP A 14 -39.82 22.96 -4.97
N GLY A 15 -40.64 22.26 -4.16
CA GLY A 15 -40.94 20.83 -4.36
C GLY A 15 -39.84 19.86 -4.00
N VAL A 16 -38.69 20.32 -3.47
CA VAL A 16 -37.57 19.47 -3.01
C VAL A 16 -37.48 19.54 -1.47
N PHE A 17 -37.24 18.39 -0.86
CA PHE A 17 -37.06 18.31 0.60
C PHE A 17 -35.61 18.53 1.01
N TYR A 18 -35.45 19.32 2.10
CA TYR A 18 -34.17 19.64 2.73
C TYR A 18 -34.18 19.19 4.18
N TYR A 19 -33.01 18.75 4.65
CA TYR A 19 -32.75 18.48 6.05
C TYR A 19 -32.30 19.77 6.74
N VAL A 20 -32.90 20.10 7.89
CA VAL A 20 -32.54 21.28 8.67
C VAL A 20 -32.51 20.91 10.14
N ARG A 21 -31.36 21.02 10.77
CA ARG A 21 -31.23 20.75 12.20
C ARG A 21 -30.20 21.67 12.83
N ARG A 22 -30.56 22.25 13.98
CA ARG A 22 -29.64 23.08 14.76
C ARG A 22 -28.62 22.20 15.47
N VAL A 23 -27.37 22.67 15.55
CA VAL A 23 -26.33 22.06 16.39
C VAL A 23 -26.74 22.29 17.86
N PRO A 24 -26.66 21.29 18.73
CA PRO A 24 -26.89 21.44 20.16
C PRO A 24 -25.96 22.50 20.77
N ALA A 25 -26.48 23.28 21.73
CA ALA A 25 -25.76 24.42 22.30
C ALA A 25 -24.48 24.03 23.05
N ASP A 26 -24.48 22.85 23.66
CA ASP A 26 -23.37 22.31 24.44
C ASP A 26 -22.14 21.98 23.59
N ILE A 27 -22.32 21.69 22.28
CA ILE A 27 -21.24 21.38 21.34
C ILE A 27 -21.14 22.40 20.20
N ALA A 28 -21.90 23.49 20.26
CA ALA A 28 -21.96 24.50 19.20
C ALA A 28 -20.60 25.16 18.92
N ALA A 29 -19.75 25.30 19.94
CA ALA A 29 -18.41 25.88 19.83
C ALA A 29 -17.47 25.06 18.91
N LEU A 30 -17.75 23.79 18.68
CA LEU A 30 -16.95 22.90 17.81
C LEU A 30 -17.33 23.01 16.33
N TYR A 31 -18.38 23.78 16.01
CA TYR A 31 -18.90 23.89 14.65
C TYR A 31 -18.81 25.33 14.13
N SER A 32 -18.42 25.48 12.88
CA SER A 32 -18.39 26.78 12.19
C SER A 32 -19.78 27.26 11.76
N LYS A 33 -20.79 26.40 11.82
CA LYS A 33 -22.20 26.72 11.43
C LYS A 33 -23.17 26.26 12.50
N GLU A 34 -24.15 27.09 12.82
CA GLU A 34 -25.17 26.79 13.82
C GLU A 34 -26.20 25.72 13.40
N ARG A 35 -26.29 25.44 12.10
CA ARG A 35 -27.31 24.54 11.54
C ARG A 35 -26.76 23.68 10.41
N PHE A 36 -27.17 22.41 10.38
CA PHE A 36 -27.09 21.58 9.22
C PHE A 36 -28.22 21.93 8.26
N TYR A 37 -27.89 22.26 7.02
CA TYR A 37 -28.85 22.57 5.97
C TYR A 37 -28.33 21.99 4.66
N PHE A 38 -29.01 20.93 4.12
CA PHE A 38 -28.70 20.36 2.85
C PHE A 38 -29.89 19.65 2.20
N SER A 39 -29.85 19.53 0.87
CA SER A 39 -30.94 18.90 0.11
C SER A 39 -30.91 17.38 0.31
N LEU A 40 -32.10 16.80 0.52
CA LEU A 40 -32.29 15.34 0.52
C LEU A 40 -32.47 14.76 -0.89
N ARG A 41 -32.39 15.62 -1.93
CA ARG A 41 -32.45 15.26 -3.35
C ARG A 41 -33.67 14.40 -3.72
N THR A 42 -34.81 14.65 -3.08
CA THR A 42 -36.05 13.93 -3.35
C THR A 42 -37.26 14.89 -3.28
N LYS A 43 -38.25 14.59 -4.11
CA LYS A 43 -39.56 15.25 -4.07
C LYS A 43 -40.60 14.39 -3.33
N SER A 44 -40.26 13.17 -2.94
CA SER A 44 -41.16 12.28 -2.19
C SER A 44 -41.01 12.50 -0.70
N ARG A 45 -42.13 12.89 -0.03
CA ARG A 45 -42.18 13.08 1.43
C ARG A 45 -41.78 11.80 2.18
N ALA A 46 -42.21 10.63 1.74
CA ALA A 46 -41.94 9.36 2.40
C ALA A 46 -40.45 9.02 2.38
N ILE A 47 -39.77 9.27 1.25
CA ILE A 47 -38.32 9.06 1.11
C ILE A 47 -37.57 10.08 1.95
N ALA A 48 -38.00 11.35 1.93
CA ALA A 48 -37.42 12.42 2.72
C ALA A 48 -37.48 12.13 4.23
N CYS A 49 -38.62 11.64 4.73
CA CYS A 49 -38.79 11.25 6.14
C CYS A 49 -37.82 10.15 6.55
N ARG A 50 -37.68 9.11 5.76
CA ARG A 50 -36.73 8.01 6.04
C ARG A 50 -35.28 8.48 6.03
N ALA A 51 -34.91 9.28 5.03
CA ALA A 51 -33.56 9.84 4.93
C ALA A 51 -33.25 10.77 6.11
N ALA A 52 -34.17 11.64 6.49
CA ALA A 52 -34.03 12.56 7.63
C ALA A 52 -33.88 11.80 8.96
N SER A 53 -34.66 10.74 9.15
CA SER A 53 -34.53 9.86 10.33
C SER A 53 -33.14 9.23 10.41
N SER A 54 -32.65 8.66 9.33
CA SER A 54 -31.31 8.05 9.27
C SER A 54 -30.19 9.07 9.52
N VAL A 55 -30.32 10.28 8.96
CA VAL A 55 -29.37 11.37 9.20
C VAL A 55 -29.39 11.82 10.65
N SER A 56 -30.60 11.97 11.23
CA SER A 56 -30.77 12.36 12.63
C SER A 56 -30.14 11.34 13.58
N GLN A 57 -30.34 10.06 13.32
CA GLN A 57 -29.74 8.97 14.11
C GLN A 57 -28.21 9.01 14.07
N LYS A 58 -27.61 9.20 12.90
CA LYS A 58 -26.16 9.31 12.75
C LYS A 58 -25.60 10.56 13.45
N LEU A 59 -26.30 11.69 13.37
CA LEU A 59 -25.89 12.91 14.06
C LEU A 59 -25.97 12.76 15.58
N GLU A 60 -27.04 12.14 16.10
CA GLU A 60 -27.15 11.88 17.54
C GLU A 60 -26.02 10.97 18.05
N ALA A 61 -25.75 9.88 17.35
CA ALA A 61 -24.65 8.98 17.71
C ALA A 61 -23.29 9.70 17.70
N TYR A 62 -23.07 10.56 16.70
CA TYR A 62 -21.84 11.35 16.58
C TYR A 62 -21.72 12.39 17.71
N TRP A 63 -22.80 13.12 18.02
CA TRP A 63 -22.82 14.09 19.10
C TRP A 63 -22.69 13.45 20.48
N MET A 64 -23.27 12.27 20.65
CA MET A 64 -23.07 11.49 21.86
C MET A 64 -21.60 11.08 22.03
N GLY A 65 -20.92 10.66 20.95
CA GLY A 65 -19.47 10.39 20.97
C GLY A 65 -18.67 11.61 21.43
N ILE A 66 -18.94 12.80 20.86
CA ILE A 66 -18.28 14.05 21.26
C ILE A 66 -18.50 14.36 22.75
N ARG A 67 -19.73 14.20 23.26
CA ARG A 67 -20.02 14.42 24.68
C ARG A 67 -19.30 13.43 25.59
N LEU A 68 -19.23 12.16 25.18
CA LEU A 68 -18.51 11.11 25.93
C LEU A 68 -17.01 11.37 25.97
N GLU A 69 -16.43 11.90 24.88
CA GLU A 69 -15.01 12.32 24.85
C GLU A 69 -14.73 13.50 25.79
N GLN A 70 -15.73 14.34 26.09
CA GLN A 70 -15.63 15.48 27.01
C GLN A 70 -15.87 15.11 28.49
N LEU A 71 -16.47 13.95 28.74
CA LEU A 71 -16.69 13.41 30.07
C LEU A 71 -15.45 12.62 30.51
N ASP A 72 -14.65 13.22 31.36
CA ASP A 72 -13.62 12.50 32.12
C ASP A 72 -14.32 11.61 33.16
N ILE A 73 -14.72 10.41 32.77
CA ILE A 73 -15.39 9.45 33.65
C ILE A 73 -14.37 8.36 34.01
N PRO A 74 -13.65 8.51 35.15
CA PRO A 74 -12.72 7.50 35.64
C PRO A 74 -13.37 6.12 35.83
N GLU A 75 -14.67 6.09 36.11
CA GLU A 75 -15.44 4.89 36.40
C GLU A 75 -15.85 4.09 35.14
N LEU A 76 -16.01 4.72 33.98
CA LEU A 76 -16.28 4.01 32.71
C LEU A 76 -15.06 3.26 32.19
N VAL A 77 -13.86 3.74 32.49
CA VAL A 77 -12.60 3.04 32.20
C VAL A 77 -12.47 1.82 33.11
N ALA A 78 -12.98 1.89 34.34
CA ALA A 78 -12.99 0.78 35.30
C ALA A 78 -14.08 -0.28 35.02
N ALA A 79 -15.22 0.11 34.44
CA ALA A 79 -16.36 -0.77 34.18
C ALA A 79 -16.22 -1.58 32.87
N SER A 80 -15.40 -1.13 31.92
CA SER A 80 -15.18 -1.86 30.65
C SER A 80 -14.29 -3.10 30.78
N GLY A 81 -13.74 -3.37 31.97
CA GLY A 81 -13.06 -4.66 32.28
C GLY A 81 -11.80 -4.98 31.46
N VAL A 82 -11.44 -4.14 30.51
CA VAL A 82 -10.28 -4.29 29.65
C VAL A 82 -9.31 -3.15 29.95
N LYS A 83 -8.64 -3.23 31.08
CA LYS A 83 -7.35 -2.54 31.27
C LYS A 83 -6.33 -3.28 30.40
N LEU A 84 -6.23 -2.91 29.15
CA LEU A 84 -4.93 -3.01 28.49
C LEU A 84 -4.07 -1.97 29.21
N HIS A 85 -3.25 -2.42 30.17
CA HIS A 85 -2.20 -1.60 30.73
C HIS A 85 -1.38 -1.08 29.55
N SER A 86 -0.94 0.17 29.59
CA SER A 86 -0.06 0.76 28.57
C SER A 86 1.24 -0.04 28.36
N SER A 87 1.52 -1.03 29.22
CA SER A 87 2.59 -2.01 29.09
C SER A 87 2.25 -3.21 28.18
N ASP A 88 0.96 -3.43 27.84
CA ASP A 88 0.52 -4.63 27.09
C ASP A 88 0.18 -4.33 25.63
N LEU A 89 0.27 -3.07 25.22
CA LEU A 89 0.05 -2.72 23.80
C LEU A 89 1.28 -3.08 22.97
N PRO A 90 1.09 -3.69 21.80
CA PRO A 90 2.20 -4.10 20.95
C PRO A 90 3.03 -2.90 20.50
N THR A 91 4.34 -3.06 20.54
CA THR A 91 5.29 -2.13 19.93
C THR A 91 5.28 -2.29 18.40
N LEU A 92 5.97 -1.38 17.71
CA LEU A 92 6.13 -1.49 16.26
C LEU A 92 6.96 -2.74 15.88
N ASN A 93 7.89 -3.18 16.72
CA ASN A 93 8.63 -4.42 16.52
C ASN A 93 7.73 -5.65 16.69
N ASP A 94 6.86 -5.68 17.72
CA ASP A 94 5.90 -6.77 17.90
C ASP A 94 4.95 -6.86 16.70
N ALA A 95 4.50 -5.70 16.19
CA ALA A 95 3.67 -5.64 14.98
C ALA A 95 4.40 -6.20 13.75
N LYS A 96 5.70 -5.95 13.60
CA LYS A 96 6.54 -6.51 12.53
C LYS A 96 6.63 -8.03 12.65
N GLU A 97 6.89 -8.55 13.84
CA GLU A 97 6.98 -10.01 14.05
C GLU A 97 5.64 -10.70 13.72
N LEU A 98 4.52 -10.16 14.18
CA LEU A 98 3.19 -10.65 13.81
C LEU A 98 2.96 -10.60 12.30
N TYR A 99 3.36 -9.52 11.64
CA TYR A 99 3.24 -9.37 10.20
C TYR A 99 4.06 -10.42 9.43
N ILE A 100 5.28 -10.68 9.88
CA ILE A 100 6.16 -11.70 9.31
C ILE A 100 5.58 -13.10 9.54
N GLN A 101 5.10 -13.39 10.74
CA GLN A 101 4.48 -14.67 11.08
C GLN A 101 3.27 -14.98 10.19
N LEU A 102 2.35 -14.02 10.05
CA LEU A 102 1.09 -14.26 9.33
C LEU A 102 1.22 -14.16 7.80
N LYS A 103 2.12 -13.31 7.29
CA LYS A 103 2.24 -13.04 5.85
C LYS A 103 3.54 -13.51 5.22
N GLY A 104 4.47 -14.05 6.01
CA GLY A 104 5.79 -14.45 5.52
C GLY A 104 5.82 -15.80 4.80
N THR A 105 4.84 -16.67 5.05
CA THR A 105 4.79 -17.99 4.42
C THR A 105 4.81 -17.87 2.89
N GLY A 106 5.75 -18.54 2.23
CA GLY A 106 5.93 -18.51 0.77
C GLY A 106 6.50 -17.19 0.21
N LYS A 107 6.92 -16.24 1.07
CA LYS A 107 7.54 -14.99 0.62
C LYS A 107 9.04 -15.09 0.46
N GLY A 108 9.58 -14.39 -0.54
CA GLY A 108 11.02 -14.31 -0.79
C GLY A 108 11.73 -13.36 0.19
N LYS A 109 13.07 -13.46 0.23
CA LYS A 109 13.97 -12.66 1.10
C LYS A 109 13.69 -11.16 1.09
N THR A 110 13.29 -10.62 -0.06
CA THR A 110 12.99 -9.18 -0.23
C THR A 110 11.80 -8.71 0.61
N PHE A 111 10.82 -9.58 0.87
CA PHE A 111 9.67 -9.27 1.72
C PHE A 111 10.13 -9.02 3.17
N PHE A 112 10.91 -9.93 3.72
CA PHE A 112 11.44 -9.83 5.08
C PHE A 112 12.36 -8.61 5.23
N GLN A 113 13.27 -8.42 4.28
CA GLN A 113 14.16 -7.26 4.26
C GLN A 113 13.41 -5.92 4.16
N ALA A 114 12.29 -5.87 3.44
CA ALA A 114 11.48 -4.65 3.36
C ALA A 114 10.80 -4.33 4.69
N ALA A 115 10.21 -5.32 5.37
CA ALA A 115 9.60 -5.17 6.68
C ALA A 115 10.64 -4.70 7.71
N GLU A 116 11.76 -5.42 7.82
CA GLU A 116 12.85 -5.14 8.73
C GLU A 116 13.44 -3.73 8.52
N ARG A 117 13.76 -3.38 7.27
CA ARG A 117 14.30 -2.06 6.94
C ARG A 117 13.33 -0.93 7.29
N SER A 118 12.03 -1.11 6.98
CA SER A 118 11.04 -0.06 7.19
C SER A 118 10.82 0.20 8.68
N VAL A 119 10.70 -0.85 9.50
CA VAL A 119 10.57 -0.72 10.96
C VAL A 119 11.84 -0.12 11.56
N ARG A 120 13.01 -0.61 11.17
CA ARG A 120 14.30 -0.05 11.63
C ARG A 120 14.44 1.45 11.31
N TYR A 121 13.89 1.91 10.19
CA TYR A 121 13.90 3.34 9.86
C TYR A 121 13.00 4.13 10.80
N VAL A 122 11.80 3.63 11.13
CA VAL A 122 10.91 4.28 12.10
C VAL A 122 11.57 4.31 13.47
N SER A 123 12.11 3.17 13.97
CA SER A 123 12.78 3.11 15.27
C SER A 123 14.00 4.04 15.37
N LYS A 124 14.73 4.23 14.25
CA LYS A 124 15.85 5.19 14.21
C LYS A 124 15.40 6.65 14.22
N ALA A 125 14.28 6.96 13.60
CA ALA A 125 13.78 8.33 13.48
C ALA A 125 12.97 8.77 14.70
N LEU A 126 12.18 7.87 15.28
CA LEU A 126 11.15 8.18 16.28
C LEU A 126 11.30 7.41 17.60
N GLY A 127 12.16 6.40 17.64
CA GLY A 127 12.22 5.42 18.72
C GLY A 127 11.24 4.27 18.54
N ASP A 128 11.46 3.18 19.28
CA ASP A 128 10.52 2.07 19.35
C ASP A 128 9.49 2.35 20.44
N ARG A 129 8.21 2.44 20.03
CA ARG A 129 7.09 2.81 20.89
C ARG A 129 5.95 1.83 20.65
N THR A 130 4.97 1.82 21.55
CA THR A 130 3.68 1.14 21.33
C THR A 130 2.89 1.85 20.23
N LEU A 131 2.03 1.11 19.53
CA LEU A 131 1.35 1.62 18.32
C LEU A 131 0.45 2.83 18.56
N ASP A 132 -0.10 2.97 19.75
CA ASP A 132 -0.94 4.10 20.17
C ASP A 132 -0.15 5.39 20.43
N GLN A 133 1.14 5.28 20.71
CA GLN A 133 2.01 6.42 21.00
C GLN A 133 2.52 7.16 19.76
N TYR A 134 2.33 6.59 18.57
CA TYR A 134 2.66 7.30 17.34
C TYR A 134 1.52 8.22 16.92
N SER A 135 1.86 9.46 16.61
CA SER A 135 0.95 10.50 16.11
C SER A 135 1.11 10.74 14.61
N SER A 136 0.17 11.45 14.00
CA SER A 136 0.30 11.92 12.61
C SER A 136 1.46 12.90 12.42
N GLN A 137 1.84 13.63 13.49
CA GLN A 137 3.02 14.50 13.49
C GLN A 137 4.31 13.68 13.43
N ASP A 138 4.40 12.58 14.19
CA ASP A 138 5.52 11.64 14.11
C ASP A 138 5.65 11.05 12.70
N ALA A 139 4.54 10.68 12.08
CA ALA A 139 4.56 10.18 10.71
C ALA A 139 5.07 11.24 9.70
N ALA A 140 4.74 12.52 9.89
CA ALA A 140 5.29 13.61 9.08
C ALA A 140 6.80 13.78 9.32
N MET A 141 7.25 13.76 10.57
CA MET A 141 8.67 13.80 10.94
C MET A 141 9.44 12.62 10.32
N PHE A 142 8.88 11.43 10.35
CA PHE A 142 9.48 10.25 9.71
C PHE A 142 9.62 10.41 8.20
N ARG A 143 8.60 10.94 7.50
CA ARG A 143 8.68 11.27 6.08
C ARG A 143 9.86 12.21 5.81
N ASP A 144 9.95 13.30 6.56
CA ASP A 144 10.96 14.34 6.37
C ASP A 144 12.37 13.80 6.68
N TRP A 145 12.50 12.95 7.69
CA TRP A 145 13.73 12.23 8.00
C TRP A 145 14.19 11.32 6.86
N LEU A 146 13.26 10.59 6.21
CA LEU A 146 13.60 9.74 5.06
C LEU A 146 14.06 10.58 3.87
N ILE A 147 13.42 11.74 3.63
CA ILE A 147 13.81 12.67 2.56
C ILE A 147 15.18 13.25 2.85
N ALA A 148 15.43 13.73 4.06
CA ALA A 148 16.72 14.26 4.49
C ALA A 148 17.85 13.22 4.39
N LYS A 149 17.52 11.92 4.54
CA LYS A 149 18.43 10.80 4.32
C LYS A 149 18.75 10.55 2.83
N GLY A 150 18.17 11.32 1.91
CA GLY A 150 18.39 11.19 0.46
C GLY A 150 17.54 10.13 -0.22
N LEU A 151 16.48 9.60 0.41
CA LEU A 151 15.59 8.66 -0.26
C LEU A 151 14.69 9.38 -1.27
N SER A 152 14.54 8.81 -2.46
CA SER A 152 13.55 9.31 -3.42
C SER A 152 12.12 9.19 -2.87
N VAL A 153 11.23 10.08 -3.28
CA VAL A 153 9.81 10.09 -2.88
C VAL A 153 9.14 8.72 -3.13
N VAL A 154 9.50 8.02 -4.21
CA VAL A 154 9.02 6.67 -4.50
C VAL A 154 9.45 5.67 -3.42
N SER A 155 10.71 5.76 -2.97
CA SER A 155 11.25 4.92 -1.91
C SER A 155 10.61 5.25 -0.56
N VAL A 156 10.33 6.52 -0.28
CA VAL A 156 9.57 6.97 0.90
C VAL A 156 8.17 6.35 0.88
N LYS A 157 7.43 6.49 -0.23
CA LYS A 157 6.09 5.90 -0.41
C LYS A 157 6.09 4.38 -0.18
N ARG A 158 7.12 3.66 -0.64
CA ARG A 158 7.26 2.20 -0.41
C ARG A 158 7.46 1.87 1.07
N ASN A 159 8.31 2.62 1.78
CA ASN A 159 8.49 2.41 3.22
C ASN A 159 7.18 2.65 3.97
N PHE A 160 6.47 3.74 3.67
CA PHE A 160 5.16 4.00 4.26
C PHE A 160 4.12 2.92 3.94
N SER A 161 4.10 2.40 2.72
CA SER A 161 3.21 1.29 2.35
C SER A 161 3.46 0.05 3.21
N THR A 162 4.72 -0.28 3.44
CA THR A 162 5.11 -1.41 4.30
C THR A 162 4.69 -1.18 5.75
N ILE A 163 5.02 -0.01 6.33
CA ILE A 163 4.64 0.34 7.71
C ILE A 163 3.13 0.34 7.89
N ARG A 164 2.37 0.94 6.96
CA ARG A 164 0.90 0.91 6.99
C ARG A 164 0.35 -0.52 7.02
N SER A 165 0.93 -1.41 6.22
CA SER A 165 0.50 -2.80 6.17
C SER A 165 0.79 -3.54 7.46
N ILE A 166 1.94 -3.30 8.09
CA ILE A 166 2.35 -3.87 9.38
C ILE A 166 1.40 -3.40 10.48
N VAL A 167 1.25 -2.07 10.63
CA VAL A 167 0.42 -1.47 11.69
C VAL A 167 -1.06 -1.84 11.53
N ASN A 168 -1.61 -1.75 10.31
CA ASN A 168 -3.01 -2.12 10.05
C ASN A 168 -3.30 -3.59 10.35
N LEU A 169 -2.35 -4.49 10.08
CA LEU A 169 -2.50 -5.90 10.41
C LEU A 169 -2.55 -6.07 11.93
N CYS A 170 -1.60 -5.51 12.65
CA CYS A 170 -1.51 -5.62 14.10
C CYS A 170 -2.75 -5.03 14.80
N ILE A 171 -3.23 -3.87 14.34
CA ILE A 171 -4.47 -3.26 14.87
C ILE A 171 -5.66 -4.21 14.70
N ARG A 172 -5.80 -4.84 13.54
CA ARG A 172 -6.94 -5.75 13.27
C ARG A 172 -6.85 -7.05 14.04
N GLU A 173 -5.69 -7.68 14.08
CA GLU A 173 -5.50 -8.98 14.73
C GLU A 173 -5.63 -8.87 16.25
N ASN A 174 -5.21 -7.76 16.84
CA ASN A 174 -5.30 -7.53 18.29
C ASN A 174 -6.55 -6.72 18.70
N GLY A 175 -7.44 -6.38 17.78
CA GLY A 175 -8.65 -5.62 18.09
C GLY A 175 -8.39 -4.24 18.69
N LEU A 176 -7.25 -3.58 18.33
CA LEU A 176 -6.85 -2.30 18.90
C LEU A 176 -7.78 -1.17 18.41
N THR A 177 -8.06 -0.23 19.28
CA THR A 177 -8.89 0.96 18.98
C THR A 177 -8.07 2.13 18.42
N CYS A 178 -6.74 2.08 18.51
CA CYS A 178 -5.87 3.14 18.00
C CYS A 178 -5.95 3.24 16.47
N ARG A 179 -5.75 4.45 15.96
CA ARG A 179 -5.66 4.70 14.50
C ARG A 179 -4.23 4.51 14.03
N ASN A 180 -4.07 4.04 12.81
CA ASN A 180 -2.75 3.98 12.20
C ASN A 180 -2.26 5.41 11.87
N ALA A 181 -1.30 5.90 12.64
CA ALA A 181 -0.70 7.22 12.51
C ALA A 181 -0.10 7.49 11.10
N PHE A 182 0.38 6.45 10.43
CA PHE A 182 1.03 6.56 9.13
C PHE A 182 0.07 6.56 7.94
N SER A 183 -1.26 6.36 8.15
CA SER A 183 -2.22 6.14 7.07
C SER A 183 -2.46 7.35 6.18
N ALA A 184 -2.61 8.54 6.76
CA ALA A 184 -2.99 9.77 6.08
C ALA A 184 -1.84 10.78 5.89
N THR A 185 -0.58 10.32 5.99
CA THR A 185 0.58 11.20 5.82
C THR A 185 0.66 11.75 4.41
N TYR A 186 0.73 13.07 4.27
CA TYR A 186 0.98 13.74 3.00
C TYR A 186 2.32 13.31 2.40
N MET A 187 2.33 13.03 1.11
CA MET A 187 3.55 12.71 0.35
C MET A 187 3.76 13.76 -0.72
N PRO A 188 4.98 14.36 -0.81
CA PRO A 188 5.30 15.29 -1.87
C PRO A 188 5.00 14.70 -3.25
N GLN A 189 4.66 15.57 -4.21
CA GLN A 189 4.58 15.13 -5.59
C GLN A 189 5.99 14.72 -6.05
N HIS A 190 6.03 13.68 -6.84
CA HIS A 190 7.28 13.22 -7.44
C HIS A 190 7.61 14.14 -8.59
N GLU A 191 8.81 14.74 -8.60
CA GLU A 191 9.35 15.29 -9.84
C GLU A 191 9.41 14.16 -10.88
N GLU A 192 8.88 14.41 -12.06
CA GLU A 192 8.91 13.42 -13.14
C GLU A 192 10.37 13.05 -13.40
N ARG A 193 10.74 11.83 -13.07
CA ARG A 193 12.04 11.31 -13.49
C ARG A 193 12.06 11.30 -15.00
N ALA A 194 13.11 11.86 -15.60
CA ALA A 194 13.36 11.71 -17.01
C ALA A 194 13.14 10.23 -17.42
N LYS A 195 12.25 10.00 -18.37
CA LYS A 195 12.02 8.65 -18.90
C LYS A 195 13.35 8.15 -19.44
N ARG A 196 13.74 6.93 -19.04
CA ARG A 196 14.91 6.28 -19.62
C ARG A 196 14.70 6.20 -21.14
N GLN A 197 15.64 6.75 -21.88
CA GLN A 197 15.63 6.61 -23.32
C GLN A 197 15.97 5.18 -23.70
N PRO A 198 15.38 4.63 -24.79
CA PRO A 198 15.83 3.39 -25.37
C PRO A 198 17.32 3.47 -25.72
N ILE A 199 18.02 2.35 -25.62
CA ILE A 199 19.43 2.27 -26.05
C ILE A 199 19.42 2.35 -27.58
N PRO A 200 20.21 3.25 -28.20
CA PRO A 200 20.34 3.33 -29.66
C PRO A 200 20.88 2.00 -30.23
N VAL A 201 20.43 1.67 -31.46
CA VAL A 201 20.78 0.39 -32.11
C VAL A 201 22.29 0.26 -32.30
N GLU A 202 22.97 1.35 -32.60
CA GLU A 202 24.44 1.39 -32.77
C GLU A 202 25.15 0.97 -31.47
N ASN A 203 24.64 1.42 -30.33
CA ASN A 203 25.19 1.05 -29.03
C ASN A 203 24.90 -0.43 -28.69
N ILE A 204 23.74 -0.97 -29.09
CA ILE A 204 23.42 -2.39 -28.95
C ILE A 204 24.41 -3.22 -29.75
N ASN A 205 24.67 -2.86 -31.02
CA ASN A 205 25.65 -3.52 -31.88
C ASN A 205 27.06 -3.49 -31.28
N THR A 206 27.47 -2.35 -30.74
CA THR A 206 28.78 -2.22 -30.05
C THR A 206 28.86 -3.16 -28.84
N ILE A 207 27.82 -3.25 -28.03
CA ILE A 207 27.77 -4.16 -26.88
C ILE A 207 27.83 -5.61 -27.34
N GLN A 208 27.07 -5.98 -28.38
CA GLN A 208 27.07 -7.34 -28.93
C GLN A 208 28.44 -7.73 -29.49
N ASN A 209 29.11 -6.84 -30.21
CA ASN A 209 30.49 -7.06 -30.70
C ASN A 209 31.46 -7.33 -29.54
N SER A 210 31.41 -6.51 -28.49
CA SER A 210 32.19 -6.73 -27.28
C SER A 210 31.87 -8.07 -26.59
N CYS A 211 30.62 -8.53 -26.68
CA CYS A 211 30.28 -9.88 -26.16
C CYS A 211 30.96 -10.98 -26.97
N TYR A 212 31.02 -10.86 -28.31
CA TYR A 212 31.71 -11.81 -29.17
C TYR A 212 33.23 -11.85 -28.95
N GLU A 213 33.83 -10.68 -28.71
CA GLU A 213 35.29 -10.56 -28.51
C GLU A 213 35.74 -11.13 -27.17
N ILE A 214 34.98 -10.90 -26.09
CA ILE A 214 35.38 -11.34 -24.73
C ILE A 214 34.98 -12.79 -24.46
N ASP A 215 33.82 -13.23 -24.95
CA ASP A 215 33.32 -14.61 -24.97
C ASP A 215 33.38 -15.31 -23.59
N ASP A 216 32.80 -14.69 -22.56
CA ASP A 216 32.67 -15.25 -21.21
C ASP A 216 31.22 -15.35 -20.75
N ASP A 217 30.98 -16.03 -19.62
CA ASP A 217 29.63 -16.26 -19.07
C ASP A 217 28.82 -14.99 -18.89
N LEU A 218 29.47 -13.91 -18.45
CA LEU A 218 28.78 -12.62 -18.24
C LEU A 218 28.32 -12.01 -19.55
N ARG A 219 29.14 -12.13 -20.62
CA ARG A 219 28.83 -11.65 -21.97
C ARG A 219 27.76 -12.49 -22.64
N HIS A 220 27.76 -13.81 -22.39
CA HIS A 220 26.66 -14.67 -22.84
C HIS A 220 25.31 -14.21 -22.23
N ILE A 221 25.28 -13.87 -20.95
CA ILE A 221 24.06 -13.32 -20.32
C ILE A 221 23.61 -11.99 -20.98
N VAL A 222 24.55 -11.08 -21.24
CA VAL A 222 24.26 -9.80 -21.88
C VAL A 222 23.76 -10.02 -23.31
N ALA A 223 24.41 -10.87 -24.09
CA ALA A 223 24.01 -11.19 -25.46
C ALA A 223 22.62 -11.85 -25.51
N LEU A 224 22.31 -12.76 -24.59
CA LEU A 224 20.99 -13.37 -24.49
C LEU A 224 19.91 -12.30 -24.24
N ILE A 225 20.15 -11.34 -23.35
CA ILE A 225 19.19 -10.29 -23.02
C ILE A 225 19.01 -9.30 -24.17
N SER A 226 20.06 -8.98 -24.92
CA SER A 226 20.07 -7.93 -25.93
C SER A 226 19.02 -8.12 -27.03
N ASP A 227 18.80 -9.36 -27.47
CA ASP A 227 17.82 -9.68 -28.53
C ASP A 227 16.49 -10.23 -27.98
N THR A 228 16.52 -10.86 -26.79
CA THR A 228 15.32 -11.53 -26.25
C THR A 228 14.49 -10.63 -25.36
N GLY A 229 15.07 -9.57 -24.78
CA GLY A 229 14.42 -8.72 -23.80
C GLY A 229 14.05 -9.44 -22.49
N MET A 230 14.63 -10.61 -22.21
CA MET A 230 14.43 -11.33 -20.96
C MET A 230 14.87 -10.49 -19.76
N ARG A 231 14.23 -10.73 -18.62
CA ARG A 231 14.71 -10.15 -17.35
C ARG A 231 16.00 -10.84 -16.93
N LEU A 232 16.94 -10.12 -16.33
CA LEU A 232 18.20 -10.68 -15.84
C LEU A 232 17.99 -11.95 -15.01
N ALA A 233 17.01 -11.98 -14.11
CA ALA A 233 16.70 -13.15 -13.29
C ALA A 233 16.12 -14.32 -14.11
N GLU A 234 15.47 -14.06 -15.23
CA GLU A 234 15.01 -15.09 -16.16
C GLU A 234 16.21 -15.72 -16.88
N THR A 235 17.12 -14.90 -17.39
CA THR A 235 18.32 -15.34 -18.10
C THR A 235 19.27 -16.13 -17.22
N VAL A 236 19.65 -15.59 -16.05
CA VAL A 236 20.57 -16.26 -15.11
C VAL A 236 19.96 -17.55 -14.54
N GLY A 237 18.65 -17.64 -14.48
CA GLY A 237 17.96 -18.81 -13.95
C GLY A 237 17.53 -19.82 -15.02
N LEU A 238 17.98 -19.73 -16.27
CA LEU A 238 17.75 -20.73 -17.27
C LEU A 238 18.48 -22.06 -16.91
N LYS A 239 17.86 -23.17 -17.27
CA LYS A 239 18.53 -24.46 -17.34
C LYS A 239 18.92 -24.77 -18.79
N LEU A 240 19.90 -25.62 -19.01
CA LEU A 240 20.23 -26.07 -20.36
C LEU A 240 19.04 -26.72 -21.05
N SER A 241 18.19 -27.41 -20.30
CA SER A 241 16.94 -28.00 -20.80
C SER A 241 15.89 -27.00 -21.30
N ASP A 242 16.05 -25.70 -20.97
CA ASP A 242 15.15 -24.64 -21.44
C ASP A 242 15.59 -24.08 -22.81
N ILE A 243 16.78 -24.48 -23.29
CA ILE A 243 17.38 -24.00 -24.55
C ILE A 243 17.17 -25.07 -25.63
N HIS A 244 16.39 -24.73 -26.65
CA HIS A 244 16.07 -25.61 -27.76
C HIS A 244 16.72 -25.09 -29.03
N LEU A 245 17.87 -25.72 -29.43
CA LEU A 245 18.64 -25.29 -30.61
C LEU A 245 18.35 -26.14 -31.84
N ASP A 246 18.06 -27.45 -31.66
CA ASP A 246 17.89 -28.44 -32.72
C ASP A 246 16.40 -28.56 -33.13
N VAL A 247 15.76 -27.39 -33.37
CA VAL A 247 14.37 -27.27 -33.80
C VAL A 247 14.27 -26.25 -34.91
N ASP A 248 13.13 -26.24 -35.67
CA ASP A 248 12.92 -25.34 -36.80
C ASP A 248 13.12 -23.86 -36.43
N VAL A 249 12.67 -23.47 -35.22
CA VAL A 249 12.87 -22.12 -34.68
C VAL A 249 13.61 -22.26 -33.34
N PRO A 250 14.93 -22.06 -33.31
CA PRO A 250 15.68 -22.05 -32.05
C PRO A 250 15.10 -21.07 -31.05
N HIS A 251 14.85 -21.52 -29.81
CA HIS A 251 14.19 -20.68 -28.80
C HIS A 251 14.61 -21.07 -27.38
N VAL A 252 14.36 -20.18 -26.42
CA VAL A 252 14.40 -20.48 -25.00
C VAL A 252 13.00 -20.52 -24.43
N MET A 253 12.74 -21.48 -23.53
CA MET A 253 11.51 -21.54 -22.75
C MET A 253 11.70 -20.85 -21.41
N VAL A 254 11.01 -19.74 -21.20
CA VAL A 254 10.98 -19.08 -19.89
C VAL A 254 9.84 -19.71 -19.08
N GLN A 255 10.18 -20.57 -18.12
CA GLN A 255 9.24 -21.33 -17.30
C GLN A 255 9.66 -21.32 -15.82
N PRO A 256 8.74 -21.58 -14.87
CA PRO A 256 9.08 -21.59 -13.45
C PRO A 256 9.98 -22.79 -13.12
N HIS A 257 10.93 -22.57 -12.19
CA HIS A 257 11.80 -23.59 -11.65
C HIS A 257 11.83 -23.54 -10.12
N PRO A 258 12.18 -24.60 -9.40
CA PRO A 258 12.29 -24.56 -7.94
C PRO A 258 13.23 -23.47 -7.41
N HIS A 259 14.29 -23.14 -8.15
CA HIS A 259 15.27 -22.11 -7.80
C HIS A 259 14.89 -20.71 -8.31
N ARG A 260 13.90 -20.57 -9.22
CA ARG A 260 13.50 -19.31 -9.83
C ARG A 260 12.00 -19.27 -10.12
N HIS A 261 11.28 -18.46 -9.36
CA HIS A 261 9.88 -18.17 -9.63
C HIS A 261 9.75 -17.07 -10.69
N LEU A 262 8.73 -17.17 -11.55
CA LEU A 262 8.38 -16.10 -12.47
C LEU A 262 7.63 -14.98 -11.71
N LYS A 263 7.73 -13.76 -12.23
CA LYS A 263 7.06 -12.59 -11.61
C LYS A 263 5.54 -12.70 -11.64
N THR A 264 5.00 -13.27 -12.72
CA THR A 264 3.55 -13.54 -12.93
C THR A 264 3.42 -14.86 -13.68
N ALA A 265 2.27 -15.52 -13.61
CA ALA A 265 1.99 -16.74 -14.39
C ALA A 265 2.16 -16.49 -15.89
N ASP A 266 1.69 -15.34 -16.40
CA ASP A 266 1.79 -14.96 -17.82
C ASP A 266 3.22 -14.67 -18.29
N SER A 267 4.22 -14.79 -17.40
CA SER A 267 5.62 -14.65 -17.80
C SER A 267 6.19 -15.90 -18.44
N GLU A 268 5.49 -17.04 -18.38
CA GLU A 268 5.86 -18.28 -19.08
C GLU A 268 5.66 -18.11 -20.57
N ARG A 269 6.73 -18.34 -21.35
CA ARG A 269 6.74 -18.12 -22.80
C ARG A 269 7.96 -18.70 -23.48
N ALA A 270 7.81 -19.07 -24.76
CA ALA A 270 8.92 -19.32 -25.65
C ALA A 270 9.39 -18.00 -26.30
N ILE A 271 10.70 -17.80 -26.36
CA ILE A 271 11.32 -16.62 -26.98
C ILE A 271 12.27 -17.11 -28.07
N PRO A 272 12.06 -16.76 -29.35
CA PRO A 272 12.97 -17.10 -30.43
C PRO A 272 14.36 -16.54 -30.19
N LEU A 273 15.38 -17.31 -30.54
CA LEU A 273 16.80 -16.92 -30.49
C LEU A 273 17.26 -16.46 -31.88
N THR A 274 17.81 -15.27 -31.95
CA THR A 274 18.35 -14.65 -33.16
C THR A 274 19.66 -13.94 -32.85
N GLY A 275 20.48 -13.64 -33.87
CA GLY A 275 21.67 -12.80 -33.73
C GLY A 275 22.59 -13.21 -32.56
N ALA A 276 22.87 -12.25 -31.70
CA ALA A 276 23.76 -12.43 -30.54
C ALA A 276 23.17 -13.39 -29.49
N SER A 277 21.85 -13.44 -29.36
CA SER A 277 21.23 -14.39 -28.41
C SER A 277 21.36 -15.85 -28.87
N LEU A 278 21.28 -16.12 -30.16
CA LEU A 278 21.49 -17.46 -30.72
C LEU A 278 22.95 -17.87 -30.57
N TRP A 279 23.89 -16.96 -30.84
CA TRP A 279 25.33 -17.22 -30.62
C TRP A 279 25.60 -17.56 -29.16
N ALA A 280 25.11 -16.74 -28.23
CA ALA A 280 25.32 -16.98 -26.80
C ALA A 280 24.71 -18.30 -26.33
N ALA A 281 23.52 -18.65 -26.78
CA ALA A 281 22.88 -19.91 -26.45
C ALA A 281 23.69 -21.11 -26.91
N ARG A 282 24.25 -21.04 -28.13
CA ARG A 282 25.16 -22.10 -28.66
C ARG A 282 26.44 -22.23 -27.81
N ARG A 283 27.02 -21.10 -27.36
CA ARG A 283 28.23 -21.11 -26.51
C ARG A 283 27.93 -21.78 -25.16
N VAL A 284 26.84 -21.39 -24.51
CA VAL A 284 26.42 -21.91 -23.19
C VAL A 284 26.13 -23.43 -23.25
N VAL A 285 25.54 -23.93 -24.35
CA VAL A 285 25.22 -25.36 -24.49
C VAL A 285 26.48 -26.18 -24.84
N ALA A 286 27.51 -25.58 -25.47
CA ALA A 286 28.76 -26.26 -25.85
C ALA A 286 29.78 -26.33 -24.71
N THR A 287 29.59 -25.58 -23.60
CA THR A 287 30.46 -25.60 -22.41
C THR A 287 29.99 -26.65 -21.41
#